data_f0afe5b837e816b59ccc30ca09c4dd32
#
_entry.id   f0afe5b837e816b59ccc30ca09c4dd32
#
_cell.length_a   1.000
_cell.length_b   1.000
_cell.length_c   1.000
_cell.angle_alpha   90.00
_cell.angle_beta   90.00
_cell.angle_gamma   90.00
#
_symmetry.space_group_name_H-M   'P 1'
#
loop_
_entity.id
_entity.type
_entity.pdbx_description
1 polymer ?
#
loop_
_entity_poly.entity_id
_entity_poly.type
_entity_poly.pdbx_seq_one_letter_code
_entity_poly.pdbx_strand_id
1 'polypeptide(L)'
;MRFLVDECVGTSVYNWLRSESHDVFSVFDEWRGATDDKILEKCYQENYILITSDKDFGEMIFRKYNKHRGIILIRCEPNIFIKKIEVLDALLKEYAEKITNNFVVVTSQSVRITKM
;
A
#
# COMPACT_ATOMS: atom_id res chain seq x y z
N MET A 1 -10.42 7.01 -2.86
CA MET A 1 -9.02 6.84 -3.33
C MET A 1 -8.90 5.54 -4.11
N ARG A 2 -7.86 5.40 -4.88
CA ARG A 2 -7.61 4.16 -5.64
C ARG A 2 -6.40 3.45 -5.06
N PHE A 3 -6.59 2.19 -4.68
CA PHE A 3 -5.53 1.39 -4.06
C PHE A 3 -5.28 0.11 -4.85
N LEU A 4 -4.01 -0.28 -4.94
CA LEU A 4 -3.63 -1.62 -5.35
C LEU A 4 -3.06 -2.33 -4.13
N VAL A 5 -3.66 -3.47 -3.77
CA VAL A 5 -3.26 -4.25 -2.59
C VAL A 5 -2.40 -5.41 -3.04
N ASP A 6 -1.14 -5.44 -2.56
CA ASP A 6 -0.18 -6.49 -2.87
C ASP A 6 -0.60 -7.82 -2.20
N GLU A 7 -0.14 -8.95 -2.78
CA GLU A 7 -0.49 -10.29 -2.29
C GLU A 7 -0.20 -10.49 -0.80
N CYS A 8 0.93 -9.96 -0.32
CA CYS A 8 1.36 -10.17 1.06
C CYS A 8 0.49 -9.47 2.10
N VAL A 9 -0.35 -8.54 1.69
CA VAL A 9 -1.18 -7.77 2.63
C VAL A 9 -2.40 -8.56 3.10
N GLY A 10 -2.97 -9.36 2.21
CA GLY A 10 -4.12 -10.21 2.54
C GLY A 10 -5.46 -9.68 2.06
N THR A 11 -6.39 -10.60 1.88
CA THR A 11 -7.72 -10.31 1.32
C THR A 11 -8.62 -9.53 2.27
N SER A 12 -8.38 -9.61 3.59
CA SER A 12 -9.17 -8.84 4.56
C SER A 12 -9.02 -7.34 4.38
N VAL A 13 -7.82 -6.87 4.08
CA VAL A 13 -7.57 -5.45 3.80
C VAL A 13 -8.28 -5.03 2.52
N TYR A 14 -8.19 -5.84 1.48
CA TYR A 14 -8.89 -5.59 0.22
C TYR A 14 -10.41 -5.45 0.44
N ASN A 15 -11.02 -6.40 1.15
CA ASN A 15 -12.45 -6.38 1.42
C ASN A 15 -12.85 -5.17 2.25
N TRP A 16 -12.05 -4.84 3.25
CA TRP A 16 -12.33 -3.67 4.09
C TRP A 16 -12.29 -2.36 3.29
N LEU A 17 -11.27 -2.17 2.45
CA LEU A 17 -11.17 -0.98 1.61
C LEU A 17 -12.35 -0.85 0.65
N ARG A 18 -12.80 -1.96 0.09
CA ARG A 18 -14.00 -1.94 -0.76
C ARG A 18 -15.25 -1.57 0.02
N SER A 19 -15.37 -2.05 1.24
CA SER A 19 -16.51 -1.70 2.11
C SER A 19 -16.53 -0.22 2.46
N GLU A 20 -15.36 0.43 2.44
CA GLU A 20 -15.22 1.88 2.66
C GLU A 20 -15.34 2.68 1.37
N SER A 21 -15.85 2.07 0.31
CA SER A 21 -16.13 2.71 -0.99
C SER A 21 -14.91 3.16 -1.78
N HIS A 22 -13.75 2.57 -1.52
CA HIS A 22 -12.55 2.82 -2.33
C HIS A 22 -12.54 1.94 -3.58
N ASP A 23 -11.88 2.41 -4.62
CA ASP A 23 -11.57 1.63 -5.81
C ASP A 23 -10.32 0.82 -5.53
N VAL A 24 -10.43 -0.51 -5.54
CA VAL A 24 -9.33 -1.38 -5.09
C VAL A 24 -9.08 -2.49 -6.10
N PHE A 25 -7.81 -2.66 -6.46
CA PHE A 25 -7.33 -3.78 -7.24
C PHE A 25 -6.57 -4.74 -6.33
N SER A 26 -6.91 -6.04 -6.37
CA SER A 26 -6.23 -7.06 -5.58
C SER A 26 -5.28 -7.86 -6.46
N VAL A 27 -3.98 -7.79 -6.17
CA VAL A 27 -2.99 -8.62 -6.87
C VAL A 27 -3.25 -10.10 -6.60
N PHE A 28 -3.64 -10.45 -5.38
CA PHE A 28 -3.93 -11.84 -5.02
C PHE A 28 -5.06 -12.42 -5.90
N ASP A 29 -6.12 -11.67 -6.12
CA ASP A 29 -7.28 -12.17 -6.87
C ASP A 29 -7.12 -12.08 -8.38
N GLU A 30 -6.53 -11.00 -8.87
CA GLU A 30 -6.57 -10.68 -10.29
C GLU A 30 -5.21 -10.78 -10.99
N TRP A 31 -4.11 -10.75 -10.25
CA TRP A 31 -2.77 -10.66 -10.84
C TRP A 31 -1.71 -11.41 -10.05
N ARG A 32 -2.11 -12.53 -9.45
CA ARG A 32 -1.24 -13.33 -8.57
C ARG A 32 0.07 -13.68 -9.28
N GLY A 33 1.18 -13.51 -8.56
CA GLY A 33 2.51 -13.78 -9.08
C GLY A 33 3.13 -12.65 -9.90
N ALA A 34 2.45 -11.50 -10.02
CA ALA A 34 3.03 -10.36 -10.71
C ALA A 34 4.32 -9.91 -10.05
N THR A 35 5.31 -9.52 -10.86
CA THR A 35 6.58 -9.01 -10.35
C THR A 35 6.41 -7.62 -9.76
N ASP A 36 7.32 -7.23 -8.87
CA ASP A 36 7.31 -5.91 -8.24
C ASP A 36 7.40 -4.78 -9.27
N ASP A 37 8.22 -4.97 -10.31
CA ASP A 37 8.34 -3.99 -11.41
C ASP A 37 6.99 -3.77 -12.12
N LYS A 38 6.27 -4.85 -12.39
CA LYS A 38 4.95 -4.76 -13.04
C LYS A 38 3.93 -4.11 -12.14
N ILE A 39 3.98 -4.41 -10.84
CA ILE A 39 3.07 -3.81 -9.86
C ILE A 39 3.29 -2.30 -9.80
N LEU A 40 4.54 -1.85 -9.69
CA LEU A 40 4.86 -0.41 -9.65
C LEU A 40 4.44 0.29 -10.94
N GLU A 41 4.71 -0.32 -12.09
CA GLU A 41 4.31 0.24 -13.37
C GLU A 41 2.80 0.42 -13.47
N LYS A 42 2.03 -0.61 -13.08
CA LYS A 42 0.58 -0.53 -13.08
C LYS A 42 0.08 0.57 -12.15
N CYS A 43 0.63 0.67 -10.97
CA CYS A 43 0.26 1.72 -10.02
C CYS A 43 0.49 3.10 -10.60
N TYR A 44 1.63 3.32 -11.23
CA TYR A 44 1.95 4.62 -11.82
C TYR A 44 1.04 4.94 -13.00
N GLN A 45 0.85 4.00 -13.92
CA GLN A 45 0.06 4.21 -15.13
C GLN A 45 -1.43 4.40 -14.84
N GLU A 46 -1.96 3.71 -13.84
CA GLU A 46 -3.38 3.70 -13.55
C GLU A 46 -3.77 4.47 -12.29
N ASN A 47 -2.83 5.23 -11.73
CA ASN A 47 -3.06 6.09 -10.56
C ASN A 47 -3.48 5.34 -9.30
N TYR A 48 -2.86 4.20 -9.05
CA TYR A 48 -3.07 3.46 -7.81
C TYR A 48 -2.04 3.84 -6.75
N ILE A 49 -2.51 3.97 -5.52
CA ILE A 49 -1.64 3.98 -4.34
C ILE A 49 -1.38 2.53 -3.97
N LEU A 50 -0.10 2.15 -3.86
CA LEU A 50 0.27 0.79 -3.51
C LEU A 50 0.21 0.58 -2.00
N ILE A 51 -0.44 -0.51 -1.58
CA ILE A 51 -0.39 -0.98 -0.20
C ILE A 51 0.35 -2.31 -0.18
N THR A 52 1.45 -2.36 0.55
CA THR A 52 2.29 -3.56 0.61
C THR A 52 2.87 -3.74 2.01
N SER A 53 3.28 -4.97 2.33
CA SER A 53 4.06 -5.30 3.52
C SER A 53 5.50 -5.68 3.17
N ASP A 54 5.87 -5.59 1.90
CA ASP A 54 7.19 -5.98 1.41
C ASP A 54 8.13 -4.77 1.39
N LYS A 55 9.12 -4.79 2.28
CA LYS A 55 10.11 -3.71 2.39
C LYS A 55 10.95 -3.54 1.12
N ASP A 56 11.00 -4.54 0.25
CA ASP A 56 11.79 -4.47 -1.00
C ASP A 56 11.29 -3.39 -1.94
N PHE A 57 10.01 -3.02 -1.86
CA PHE A 57 9.49 -1.88 -2.64
C PHE A 57 10.18 -0.56 -2.28
N GLY A 58 10.46 -0.35 -0.98
CA GLY A 58 11.20 0.83 -0.56
C GLY A 58 12.58 0.87 -1.19
N GLU A 59 13.27 -0.26 -1.19
CA GLU A 59 14.60 -0.36 -1.79
C GLU A 59 14.56 -0.10 -3.29
N MET A 60 13.58 -0.61 -4.00
CA MET A 60 13.39 -0.35 -5.43
C MET A 60 13.20 1.14 -5.72
N ILE A 61 12.38 1.81 -4.93
CA ILE A 61 12.13 3.24 -5.10
C ILE A 61 13.43 4.04 -4.87
N PHE A 62 14.17 3.73 -3.80
CA PHE A 62 15.42 4.44 -3.49
C PHE A 62 16.52 4.21 -4.53
N ARG A 63 16.70 2.97 -4.98
CA ARG A 63 17.82 2.61 -5.88
C ARG A 63 17.55 2.89 -7.34
N LYS A 64 16.31 2.67 -7.80
CA LYS A 64 15.96 2.77 -9.22
C LYS A 64 15.22 4.05 -9.57
N TYR A 65 14.94 4.89 -8.61
CA TYR A 65 14.15 6.12 -8.81
C TYR A 65 12.82 5.87 -9.51
N ASN A 66 12.19 4.74 -9.21
CA ASN A 66 10.91 4.39 -9.81
C ASN A 66 9.85 5.41 -9.42
N LYS A 67 9.05 5.81 -10.40
CA LYS A 67 7.94 6.73 -10.16
C LYS A 67 6.77 5.99 -9.54
N HIS A 68 6.03 6.68 -8.67
CA HIS A 68 4.85 6.11 -8.02
C HIS A 68 3.82 7.19 -7.72
N ARG A 69 2.62 6.78 -7.36
CA ARG A 69 1.51 7.67 -6.98
C ARG A 69 1.29 7.72 -5.48
N GLY A 70 2.10 7.06 -4.74
CA GLY A 70 2.03 6.88 -3.30
C GLY A 70 2.19 5.43 -2.93
N ILE A 71 2.93 5.16 -1.86
CA ILE A 71 3.15 3.80 -1.37
C ILE A 71 2.92 3.79 0.14
N ILE A 72 2.11 2.86 0.60
CA ILE A 72 1.91 2.58 2.02
C ILE A 72 2.55 1.25 2.32
N LEU A 73 3.64 1.27 3.09
CA LEU A 73 4.30 0.08 3.59
C LEU A 73 3.80 -0.18 5.00
N ILE A 74 3.08 -1.28 5.18
CA ILE A 74 2.58 -1.68 6.49
C ILE A 74 3.59 -2.58 7.16
N ARG A 75 4.08 -2.20 8.32
CA ARG A 75 5.00 -2.98 9.12
C ARG A 75 4.33 -3.38 10.44
N CYS A 76 3.48 -4.39 10.37
CA CYS A 76 2.81 -4.99 11.51
C CYS A 76 3.30 -6.41 11.71
N GLU A 77 3.15 -6.91 12.94
CA GLU A 77 3.48 -8.30 13.22
C GLU A 77 2.62 -9.24 12.37
N PRO A 78 3.22 -10.35 11.87
CA PRO A 78 2.64 -11.13 10.77
C PRO A 78 1.28 -11.79 11.03
N ASN A 79 0.88 -11.96 12.28
CA ASN A 79 -0.30 -12.78 12.63
C ASN A 79 -1.49 -11.97 13.14
N ILE A 80 -1.51 -10.65 12.94
CA ILE A 80 -2.57 -9.83 13.51
C ILE A 80 -3.27 -9.01 12.42
N PHE A 81 -4.22 -9.64 11.73
CA PHE A 81 -4.99 -9.04 10.63
C PHE A 81 -5.77 -7.79 11.06
N ILE A 82 -6.34 -7.83 12.26
CA ILE A 82 -7.14 -6.74 12.79
C ILE A 82 -6.31 -5.46 12.89
N LYS A 83 -5.03 -5.59 13.29
CA LYS A 83 -4.15 -4.43 13.40
C LYS A 83 -3.84 -3.76 12.08
N LYS A 84 -3.74 -4.51 10.99
CA LYS A 84 -3.52 -3.91 9.66
C LYS A 84 -4.67 -2.98 9.29
N ILE A 85 -5.90 -3.42 9.51
CA ILE A 85 -7.09 -2.61 9.21
C ILE A 85 -7.14 -1.40 10.12
N GLU A 86 -6.92 -1.57 11.43
CA GLU A 86 -6.92 -0.46 12.39
C GLU A 86 -5.85 0.57 12.03
N VAL A 87 -4.66 0.13 11.68
CA VAL A 87 -3.53 0.98 11.31
C VAL A 87 -3.86 1.77 10.04
N LEU A 88 -4.42 1.10 9.02
CA LEU A 88 -4.82 1.76 7.79
C LEU A 88 -5.97 2.73 8.00
N ASP A 89 -6.95 2.36 8.80
CA ASP A 89 -8.09 3.23 9.08
C ASP A 89 -7.64 4.53 9.74
N ALA A 90 -6.78 4.42 10.76
CA ALA A 90 -6.20 5.59 11.42
C ALA A 90 -5.39 6.45 10.45
N LEU A 91 -4.57 5.81 9.61
CA LEU A 91 -3.75 6.50 8.62
C LEU A 91 -4.62 7.28 7.64
N LEU A 92 -5.64 6.65 7.09
CA LEU A 92 -6.51 7.28 6.08
C LEU A 92 -7.33 8.41 6.67
N LYS A 93 -7.76 8.29 7.92
CA LYS A 93 -8.51 9.36 8.59
C LYS A 93 -7.66 10.59 8.88
N GLU A 94 -6.41 10.39 9.24
CA GLU A 94 -5.55 11.47 9.71
C GLU A 94 -4.61 12.02 8.66
N TYR A 95 -4.12 11.18 7.73
CA TYR A 95 -3.06 11.54 6.81
C TYR A 95 -3.39 11.37 5.33
N ALA A 96 -4.66 11.26 4.97
CA ALA A 96 -5.06 10.98 3.59
C ALA A 96 -4.38 11.91 2.57
N GLU A 97 -4.30 13.20 2.88
CA GLU A 97 -3.73 14.21 1.99
C GLU A 97 -2.21 14.07 1.81
N LYS A 98 -1.54 13.36 2.71
CA LYS A 98 -0.09 13.21 2.69
C LYS A 98 0.38 11.89 2.07
N ILE A 99 -0.53 11.06 1.62
CA ILE A 99 -0.19 9.75 1.05
C ILE A 99 0.16 9.87 -0.43
N THR A 100 -0.54 10.70 -1.17
CA THR A 100 -0.33 10.85 -2.61
C THR A 100 1.09 11.33 -2.88
N ASN A 101 1.79 10.61 -3.76
CA ASN A 101 3.16 10.87 -4.19
C ASN A 101 4.22 10.77 -3.08
N ASN A 102 3.87 10.22 -1.94
CA ASN A 102 4.82 10.02 -0.84
C ASN A 102 5.00 8.54 -0.53
N PHE A 103 6.11 8.22 0.10
CA PHE A 103 6.37 6.89 0.65
C PHE A 103 6.04 6.91 2.14
N VAL A 104 5.05 6.13 2.55
CA VAL A 104 4.56 6.13 3.93
C VAL A 104 4.85 4.78 4.56
N VAL A 105 5.57 4.79 5.68
CA VAL A 105 5.78 3.58 6.49
C VAL A 105 4.90 3.70 7.73
N VAL A 106 3.99 2.77 7.90
CA VAL A 106 3.06 2.78 9.01
C VAL A 106 3.21 1.51 9.87
N THR A 107 3.28 1.72 11.17
CA THR A 107 3.27 0.65 12.16
C THR A 107 2.12 0.87 13.13
N SER A 108 1.92 -0.03 14.08
CA SER A 108 0.92 0.17 15.13
C SER A 108 1.20 1.37 16.03
N GLN A 109 2.43 1.90 15.97
CA GLN A 109 2.88 2.96 16.89
C GLN A 109 3.34 4.23 16.19
N SER A 110 3.56 4.22 14.88
CA SER A 110 4.16 5.36 14.19
C SER A 110 3.75 5.46 12.73
N VAL A 111 3.81 6.68 12.21
CA VAL A 111 3.67 6.98 10.79
C VAL A 111 4.88 7.79 10.37
N ARG A 112 5.59 7.33 9.35
CA ARG A 112 6.73 8.06 8.79
C ARG A 112 6.46 8.32 7.31
N ILE A 113 6.52 9.59 6.92
CA ILE A 113 6.24 10.02 5.56
C ILE A 113 7.51 10.56 4.94
N THR A 114 7.90 10.00 3.80
CA THR A 114 9.07 10.43 3.05
C THR A 114 8.61 10.90 1.68
N LYS A 115 9.01 12.10 1.30
CA LYS A 115 8.75 12.62 -0.04
C LYS A 115 9.73 11.98 -1.01
N MET A 116 9.18 11.18 -1.90
CA MET A 116 9.99 10.48 -2.90
C MET A 116 9.31 10.57 -4.29
#